data_f5fc497337fddec00cafc7a7f1f2b807
#
_entry.id   f5fc497337fddec00cafc7a7f1f2b807
#
_cell.length_a   1.000
_cell.length_b   1.000
_cell.length_c   1.000
_cell.angle_alpha   90.00
_cell.angle_beta   90.00
_cell.angle_gamma   90.00
#
_symmetry.space_group_name_H-M   'P 1'
#
loop_
_entity.id
_entity.type
_entity.pdbx_description
1 polymer ?
#
loop_
_entity_poly.entity_id
_entity_poly.type
_entity_poly.pdbx_seq_one_letter_code
_entity_poly.pdbx_strand_id
1 'polypeptide(L)'
;DLETLKIDLKGLNEGANHLEFDLDDTYFKAVEAPEVSQGKVRVLLDIMRTGNDFFTLDFHETGVVMVPCDICLDLMEQPIETTQRLEVKLGTENSEEEDLVMVAEDEGILDITWYLYEFIALAIPIRHVHAPGKCNPAMIRTLEEYSATRSGQEEDDTPMDPRWEALLKLKE
;
A
#
# COMPACT_ATOMS: atom_id res chain seq x y z
N ASP A 1 5.51 15.01 11.66
CA ASP A 1 6.77 15.59 11.21
C ASP A 1 7.65 14.49 10.62
N LEU A 2 8.01 14.62 9.33
CA LEU A 2 8.78 13.58 8.61
C LEU A 2 10.21 13.41 9.13
N GLU A 3 10.74 14.40 9.83
CA GLU A 3 12.09 14.30 10.40
C GLU A 3 12.21 13.18 11.43
N THR A 4 11.13 12.83 12.12
CA THR A 4 11.13 11.74 13.08
C THR A 4 11.28 10.36 12.42
N LEU A 5 11.05 10.27 11.11
CA LEU A 5 11.16 9.04 10.32
C LEU A 5 12.55 8.83 9.75
N LYS A 6 13.50 9.67 10.10
CA LYS A 6 14.92 9.49 9.79
C LYS A 6 15.61 8.84 10.97
N ILE A 7 16.17 7.66 10.75
CA ILE A 7 16.80 6.88 11.79
C ILE A 7 18.32 7.05 11.72
N ASP A 8 18.91 7.52 12.82
CA ASP A 8 20.36 7.56 12.94
C ASP A 8 20.88 6.17 13.33
N LEU A 9 21.33 5.42 12.33
CA LEU A 9 21.80 4.05 12.54
C LEU A 9 23.03 3.97 13.43
N LYS A 10 23.90 4.96 13.34
CA LYS A 10 25.12 4.99 14.15
C LYS A 10 24.84 5.25 15.63
N GLY A 11 23.77 5.95 15.92
CA GLY A 11 23.34 6.25 17.28
C GLY A 11 22.61 5.12 17.99
N LEU A 12 22.29 4.04 17.28
CA LEU A 12 21.60 2.91 17.87
C LEU A 12 22.52 2.09 18.80
N ASN A 13 21.91 1.50 19.82
CA ASN A 13 22.62 0.58 20.71
C ASN A 13 22.90 -0.74 20.00
N GLU A 14 23.99 -1.41 20.39
CA GLU A 14 24.23 -2.77 19.94
C GLU A 14 23.15 -3.69 20.50
N GLY A 15 22.65 -4.61 19.68
CA GLY A 15 21.55 -5.49 20.05
C GLY A 15 20.19 -4.89 19.70
N ALA A 16 19.21 -5.06 20.58
CA ALA A 16 17.83 -4.70 20.32
C ALA A 16 17.54 -3.21 20.58
N ASN A 17 16.87 -2.56 19.65
CA ASN A 17 16.36 -1.21 19.77
C ASN A 17 14.88 -1.22 19.38
N HIS A 18 14.05 -0.44 20.10
CA HIS A 18 12.62 -0.36 19.83
C HIS A 18 12.20 1.08 19.61
N LEU A 19 11.47 1.33 18.51
CA LEU A 19 10.94 2.64 18.17
C LEU A 19 9.45 2.52 17.84
N GLU A 20 8.70 3.57 18.12
CA GLU A 20 7.28 3.62 17.82
C GLU A 20 6.96 4.93 17.10
N PHE A 21 6.07 4.86 16.09
CA PHE A 21 5.63 6.01 15.33
C PHE A 21 4.12 5.96 15.13
N ASP A 22 3.50 7.13 15.06
CA ASP A 22 2.09 7.26 14.69
C ASP A 22 2.01 8.02 13.36
N LEU A 23 1.41 7.38 12.36
CA LEU A 23 1.19 7.97 11.05
C LEU A 23 -0.24 8.51 10.99
N ASP A 24 -0.39 9.78 10.65
CA ASP A 24 -1.68 10.46 10.57
C ASP A 24 -1.89 11.04 9.16
N ASP A 25 -2.96 11.81 9.02
CA ASP A 25 -3.29 12.45 7.74
C ASP A 25 -2.15 13.34 7.23
N THR A 26 -1.40 13.97 8.13
CA THR A 26 -0.26 14.82 7.77
C THR A 26 0.82 14.00 7.08
N TYR A 27 1.08 12.79 7.57
CA TYR A 27 2.03 11.88 6.95
C TYR A 27 1.60 11.51 5.53
N PHE A 28 0.35 11.08 5.35
CA PHE A 28 -0.15 10.64 4.04
C PHE A 28 -0.17 11.77 3.01
N LYS A 29 -0.44 12.98 3.44
CA LYS A 29 -0.36 14.16 2.57
C LYS A 29 1.09 14.49 2.20
N ALA A 30 2.00 14.38 3.15
CA ALA A 30 3.41 14.70 2.94
C ALA A 30 4.10 13.74 1.98
N VAL A 31 3.73 12.45 1.99
CA VAL A 31 4.30 11.47 1.05
C VAL A 31 3.59 11.47 -0.30
N GLU A 32 2.56 12.29 -0.46
CA GLU A 32 1.77 12.37 -1.70
C GLU A 32 1.26 11.00 -2.15
N ALA A 33 0.73 10.24 -1.19
CA ALA A 33 0.27 8.88 -1.42
C ALA A 33 -0.84 8.85 -2.47
N PRO A 34 -0.68 8.06 -3.55
CA PRO A 34 -1.65 8.09 -4.66
C PRO A 34 -3.02 7.52 -4.31
N GLU A 35 -3.10 6.58 -3.36
CA GLU A 35 -4.36 5.91 -3.02
C GLU A 35 -4.88 6.24 -1.63
N VAL A 36 -4.02 6.75 -0.75
CA VAL A 36 -4.36 7.00 0.65
C VAL A 36 -4.15 8.47 0.98
N SER A 37 -5.22 9.19 1.23
CA SER A 37 -5.16 10.60 1.62
C SER A 37 -5.30 10.83 3.12
N GLN A 38 -5.83 9.83 3.82
CA GLN A 38 -6.11 9.91 5.25
C GLN A 38 -5.88 8.55 5.90
N GLY A 39 -5.51 8.56 7.15
CA GLY A 39 -5.34 7.33 7.89
C GLY A 39 -4.78 7.54 9.28
N LYS A 40 -4.77 6.46 10.02
CA LYS A 40 -4.20 6.41 11.36
C LYS A 40 -3.57 5.05 11.54
N VAL A 41 -2.25 5.01 11.46
CA VAL A 41 -1.49 3.77 11.49
C VAL A 41 -0.41 3.88 12.58
N ARG A 42 -0.38 2.88 13.45
CA ARG A 42 0.68 2.76 14.45
C ARG A 42 1.78 1.84 13.94
N VAL A 43 3.00 2.31 14.04
CA VAL A 43 4.19 1.58 13.60
C VAL A 43 5.02 1.19 14.81
N LEU A 44 5.27 -0.10 14.96
CA LEU A 44 6.22 -0.63 15.93
C LEU A 44 7.44 -1.09 15.14
N LEU A 45 8.59 -0.57 15.48
CA LEU A 45 9.84 -0.89 14.79
C LEU A 45 10.85 -1.46 15.78
N ASP A 46 11.23 -2.70 15.54
CA ASP A 46 12.30 -3.36 16.29
C ASP A 46 13.53 -3.44 15.40
N ILE A 47 14.65 -2.92 15.90
CA ILE A 47 15.91 -2.92 15.17
C ILE A 47 16.92 -3.74 15.92
N MET A 48 17.45 -4.77 15.29
CA MET A 48 18.56 -5.55 15.81
C MET A 48 19.83 -5.10 15.12
N ARG A 49 20.74 -4.51 15.88
CA ARG A 49 22.07 -4.15 15.39
C ARG A 49 23.03 -5.30 15.63
N THR A 50 23.62 -5.81 14.57
CA THR A 50 24.61 -6.90 14.64
C THR A 50 25.96 -6.37 14.18
N GLY A 51 26.92 -6.32 15.08
CA GLY A 51 28.19 -5.67 14.80
C GLY A 51 28.02 -4.15 14.66
N ASN A 52 28.88 -3.52 13.86
CA ASN A 52 28.88 -2.07 13.72
C ASN A 52 28.11 -1.57 12.49
N ASP A 53 27.82 -2.44 11.53
CA ASP A 53 27.36 -2.05 10.21
C ASP A 53 26.12 -2.78 9.69
N PHE A 54 25.59 -3.74 10.43
CA PHE A 54 24.44 -4.51 9.97
C PHE A 54 23.22 -4.33 10.90
N PHE A 55 22.04 -4.13 10.29
CA PHE A 55 20.78 -3.89 11.00
C PHE A 55 19.66 -4.70 10.40
N THR A 56 18.87 -5.33 11.26
CA THR A 56 17.61 -5.98 10.85
C THR A 56 16.46 -5.17 11.43
N LEU A 57 15.61 -4.64 10.56
CA LEU A 57 14.47 -3.84 10.94
C LEU A 57 13.20 -4.65 10.76
N ASP A 58 12.47 -4.88 11.84
CA ASP A 58 11.16 -5.54 11.81
C ASP A 58 10.07 -4.51 12.07
N PHE A 59 9.24 -4.28 11.08
CA PHE A 59 8.13 -3.33 11.13
C PHE A 59 6.83 -4.06 11.37
N HIS A 60 6.05 -3.57 12.31
CA HIS A 60 4.68 -4.02 12.52
C HIS A 60 3.78 -2.79 12.43
N GLU A 61 2.92 -2.76 11.43
CA GLU A 61 2.03 -1.65 11.16
C GLU A 61 0.59 -2.08 11.33
N THR A 62 -0.15 -1.37 12.17
CA THR A 62 -1.57 -1.63 12.44
C THR A 62 -2.35 -0.34 12.46
N GLY A 63 -3.52 -0.35 11.89
CA GLY A 63 -4.40 0.81 11.89
C GLY A 63 -5.45 0.76 10.80
N VAL A 64 -5.89 1.94 10.40
CA VAL A 64 -6.93 2.11 9.39
C VAL A 64 -6.51 3.21 8.43
N VAL A 65 -6.69 2.97 7.14
CA VAL A 65 -6.50 3.97 6.10
C VAL A 65 -7.81 4.17 5.33
N MET A 66 -7.98 5.35 4.75
CA MET A 66 -9.15 5.65 3.93
C MET A 66 -8.79 5.45 2.47
N VAL A 67 -9.52 4.59 1.80
CA VAL A 67 -9.33 4.28 0.38
C VAL A 67 -10.67 4.38 -0.34
N PRO A 68 -10.68 4.68 -1.66
CA PRO A 68 -11.93 4.69 -2.42
C PRO A 68 -12.51 3.28 -2.53
N CYS A 69 -13.81 3.13 -2.33
CA CYS A 69 -14.49 1.88 -2.60
C CYS A 69 -14.53 1.63 -4.12
N ASP A 70 -14.22 0.41 -4.56
CA ASP A 70 -14.20 0.06 -5.98
C ASP A 70 -15.60 0.08 -6.62
N ILE A 71 -16.64 0.01 -5.81
CA ILE A 71 -18.02 0.00 -6.31
C ILE A 71 -18.61 1.40 -6.34
N CYS A 72 -18.64 2.12 -5.22
CA CYS A 72 -19.31 3.41 -5.12
C CYS A 72 -18.38 4.62 -5.17
N LEU A 73 -17.06 4.40 -5.13
CA LEU A 73 -16.02 5.42 -5.18
C LEU A 73 -15.93 6.33 -3.95
N ASP A 74 -16.85 6.22 -3.00
CA ASP A 74 -16.76 6.93 -1.74
C ASP A 74 -15.64 6.35 -0.90
N LEU A 75 -15.06 7.16 -0.02
CA LEU A 75 -14.02 6.70 0.89
C LEU A 75 -14.56 5.65 1.85
N MET A 76 -13.77 4.63 2.08
CA MET A 76 -14.07 3.58 3.05
C MET A 76 -12.88 3.36 3.97
N GLU A 77 -13.17 2.86 5.18
CA GLU A 77 -12.13 2.46 6.11
C GLU A 77 -11.57 1.11 5.70
N GLN A 78 -10.26 1.06 5.51
CA GLN A 78 -9.57 -0.18 5.22
C GLN A 78 -8.63 -0.49 6.39
N PRO A 79 -8.91 -1.53 7.18
CA PRO A 79 -7.99 -1.96 8.23
C PRO A 79 -6.67 -2.45 7.63
N ILE A 80 -5.58 -2.07 8.26
CA ILE A 80 -4.23 -2.46 7.86
C ILE A 80 -3.58 -3.21 9.01
N GLU A 81 -3.00 -4.34 8.70
CA GLU A 81 -2.12 -5.08 9.60
C GLU A 81 -1.07 -5.75 8.73
N THR A 82 0.19 -5.38 8.92
CA THR A 82 1.29 -5.95 8.15
C THR A 82 2.57 -6.02 8.99
N THR A 83 3.36 -7.05 8.72
CA THR A 83 4.68 -7.23 9.31
C THR A 83 5.68 -7.36 8.17
N GLN A 84 6.69 -6.51 8.16
CA GLN A 84 7.71 -6.49 7.11
C GLN A 84 9.10 -6.42 7.73
N ARG A 85 10.07 -7.03 7.06
CA ARG A 85 11.47 -7.00 7.47
C ARG A 85 12.31 -6.30 6.42
N LEU A 86 13.22 -5.45 6.87
CA LEU A 86 14.18 -4.77 6.04
C LEU A 86 15.58 -5.02 6.60
N GLU A 87 16.49 -5.47 5.77
CA GLU A 87 17.88 -5.63 6.15
C GLU A 87 18.69 -4.46 5.60
N VAL A 88 19.51 -3.87 6.47
CA VAL A 88 20.25 -2.64 6.18
C VAL A 88 21.71 -2.83 6.54
N LYS A 89 22.57 -2.35 5.68
CA LYS A 89 24.01 -2.37 5.90
C LYS A 89 24.62 -1.00 5.64
N LEU A 90 25.55 -0.58 6.47
CA LEU A 90 26.34 0.62 6.21
C LEU A 90 27.42 0.28 5.17
N GLY A 91 27.56 1.13 4.18
CA GLY A 91 28.49 0.93 3.08
C GLY A 91 29.06 2.24 2.55
N THR A 92 29.64 2.19 1.37
CA THR A 92 30.28 3.35 0.76
C THR A 92 29.31 4.31 0.06
N GLU A 93 28.14 3.81 -0.29
CA GLU A 93 27.11 4.59 -0.99
C GLU A 93 25.73 4.10 -0.64
N ASN A 94 24.71 4.91 -0.94
CA ASN A 94 23.33 4.50 -0.82
C ASN A 94 22.95 3.60 -1.99
N SER A 95 22.39 2.43 -1.75
CA SER A 95 21.85 1.56 -2.79
C SER A 95 20.71 0.72 -2.22
N GLU A 96 19.88 0.20 -3.11
CA GLU A 96 18.76 -0.65 -2.75
C GLU A 96 18.75 -1.85 -3.68
N GLU A 97 18.99 -3.02 -3.11
CA GLU A 97 18.88 -4.30 -3.81
C GLU A 97 17.67 -5.05 -3.25
N GLU A 98 17.24 -6.12 -3.91
CA GLU A 98 16.01 -6.84 -3.53
C GLU A 98 15.91 -7.17 -2.05
N ASP A 99 17.02 -7.61 -1.44
CA ASP A 99 17.01 -8.10 -0.07
C ASP A 99 17.84 -7.24 0.90
N LEU A 100 18.51 -6.22 0.41
CA LEU A 100 19.44 -5.44 1.23
C LEU A 100 19.46 -3.98 0.82
N VAL A 101 19.24 -3.11 1.81
CA VAL A 101 19.41 -1.67 1.65
C VAL A 101 20.79 -1.28 2.18
N MET A 102 21.56 -0.57 1.37
CA MET A 102 22.84 -0.03 1.78
C MET A 102 22.71 1.46 2.04
N VAL A 103 23.23 1.90 3.18
CA VAL A 103 23.21 3.31 3.59
C VAL A 103 24.65 3.80 3.67
N ALA A 104 24.91 4.97 3.10
CA ALA A 104 26.26 5.55 3.16
C ALA A 104 26.70 5.76 4.61
N GLU A 105 27.85 5.20 4.95
CA GLU A 105 28.41 5.27 6.31
C GLU A 105 28.67 6.70 6.75
N ASP A 106 28.99 7.60 5.83
CA ASP A 106 29.24 9.02 6.10
C ASP A 106 28.08 9.69 6.84
N GLU A 107 26.87 9.44 6.39
CA GLU A 107 25.67 9.97 7.01
C GLU A 107 25.07 9.03 8.04
N GLY A 108 24.99 7.76 7.73
CA GLY A 108 24.43 6.74 8.60
C GLY A 108 22.95 6.94 8.93
N ILE A 109 22.23 7.66 8.06
CA ILE A 109 20.82 7.99 8.27
C ILE A 109 19.97 7.23 7.28
N LEU A 110 18.97 6.50 7.79
CA LEU A 110 17.98 5.80 6.98
C LEU A 110 16.65 6.53 7.09
N ASP A 111 16.15 7.00 5.95
CA ASP A 111 14.82 7.59 5.87
C ASP A 111 13.82 6.47 5.55
N ILE A 112 12.94 6.17 6.51
CA ILE A 112 11.95 5.11 6.37
C ILE A 112 10.58 5.61 5.88
N THR A 113 10.48 6.90 5.57
CA THR A 113 9.21 7.52 5.19
C THR A 113 8.50 6.78 4.07
N TRP A 114 9.21 6.51 2.98
CA TRP A 114 8.63 5.84 1.82
C TRP A 114 8.41 4.34 2.05
N TYR A 115 9.31 3.68 2.79
CA TYR A 115 9.13 2.26 3.12
C TYR A 115 7.85 1.99 3.89
N LEU A 116 7.52 2.85 4.85
CA LEU A 116 6.28 2.73 5.63
C LEU A 116 5.06 2.79 4.72
N TYR A 117 5.04 3.71 3.76
CA TYR A 117 3.95 3.80 2.81
C TYR A 117 3.88 2.57 1.89
N GLU A 118 5.01 2.11 1.38
CA GLU A 118 5.05 0.90 0.54
C GLU A 118 4.47 -0.31 1.27
N PHE A 119 4.81 -0.50 2.53
CA PHE A 119 4.29 -1.61 3.34
C PHE A 119 2.78 -1.50 3.54
N ILE A 120 2.28 -0.30 3.79
CA ILE A 120 0.83 -0.06 3.89
C ILE A 120 0.15 -0.36 2.56
N ALA A 121 0.70 0.12 1.46
CA ALA A 121 0.14 -0.10 0.13
C ALA A 121 0.05 -1.59 -0.22
N LEU A 122 1.09 -2.36 0.14
CA LEU A 122 1.09 -3.82 -0.06
C LEU A 122 0.06 -4.54 0.80
N ALA A 123 -0.33 -3.95 1.93
CA ALA A 123 -1.34 -4.52 2.83
C ALA A 123 -2.78 -4.20 2.39
N ILE A 124 -2.97 -3.24 1.49
CA ILE A 124 -4.30 -2.92 0.95
C ILE A 124 -4.71 -4.00 -0.05
N PRO A 125 -5.89 -4.63 0.11
CA PRO A 125 -6.35 -5.62 -0.86
C PRO A 125 -6.47 -5.03 -2.27
N ILE A 126 -6.23 -5.84 -3.28
CA ILE A 126 -6.37 -5.43 -4.69
C ILE A 126 -7.78 -4.91 -4.94
N ARG A 127 -8.77 -5.56 -4.34
CA ARG A 127 -10.16 -5.11 -4.38
C ARG A 127 -10.60 -4.71 -2.98
N HIS A 128 -11.04 -3.47 -2.84
CA HIS A 128 -11.58 -2.95 -1.58
C HIS A 128 -12.96 -2.36 -1.81
N VAL A 129 -13.92 -2.84 -1.03
CA VAL A 129 -15.32 -2.45 -1.12
C VAL A 129 -15.88 -2.30 0.29
N HIS A 130 -16.90 -1.48 0.44
CA HIS A 130 -17.62 -1.39 1.72
C HIS A 130 -18.20 -2.75 2.09
N ALA A 131 -18.47 -2.93 3.39
CA ALA A 131 -19.24 -4.07 3.85
C ALA A 131 -20.60 -4.11 3.14
N PRO A 132 -21.22 -5.29 2.98
CA PRO A 132 -22.51 -5.39 2.30
C PRO A 132 -23.53 -4.40 2.86
N GLY A 133 -24.16 -3.64 1.97
CA GLY A 133 -25.14 -2.63 2.33
C GLY A 133 -24.59 -1.29 2.80
N LYS A 134 -23.27 -1.10 2.81
CA LYS A 134 -22.62 0.14 3.26
C LYS A 134 -22.20 1.07 2.12
N CYS A 135 -22.34 0.65 0.87
CA CYS A 135 -22.03 1.50 -0.28
C CYS A 135 -23.02 2.66 -0.39
N ASN A 136 -22.56 3.73 -1.07
CA ASN A 136 -23.40 4.89 -1.34
C ASN A 136 -24.65 4.48 -2.13
N PRO A 137 -25.87 4.67 -1.58
CA PRO A 137 -27.11 4.23 -2.25
C PRO A 137 -27.33 4.88 -3.62
N ALA A 138 -26.97 6.14 -3.79
CA ALA A 138 -27.14 6.84 -5.06
C ALA A 138 -26.27 6.22 -6.16
N MET A 139 -25.04 5.85 -5.84
CA MET A 139 -24.14 5.22 -6.80
C MET A 139 -24.60 3.79 -7.14
N ILE A 140 -25.12 3.05 -6.17
CA ILE A 140 -25.65 1.70 -6.39
C ILE A 140 -26.84 1.75 -7.36
N ARG A 141 -27.74 2.72 -7.20
CA ARG A 141 -28.84 2.91 -8.13
C ARG A 141 -28.36 3.19 -9.54
N THR A 142 -27.36 4.06 -9.68
CA THR A 142 -26.77 4.38 -10.98
C THR A 142 -26.21 3.13 -11.65
N LEU A 143 -25.49 2.28 -10.91
CA LEU A 143 -24.94 1.03 -11.42
C LEU A 143 -26.03 0.04 -11.82
N GLU A 144 -27.11 -0.07 -11.05
CA GLU A 144 -28.24 -0.93 -11.36
C GLU A 144 -28.97 -0.48 -12.63
N GLU A 145 -29.21 0.83 -12.78
CA GLU A 145 -29.80 1.40 -13.98
C GLU A 145 -28.93 1.14 -15.21
N TYR A 146 -27.62 1.30 -15.06
CA TYR A 146 -26.66 1.06 -16.13
C TYR A 146 -26.63 -0.40 -16.55
N SER A 147 -26.68 -1.32 -15.59
CA SER A 147 -26.71 -2.76 -15.83
C SER A 147 -28.03 -3.17 -16.51
N ALA A 148 -29.17 -2.63 -16.07
CA ALA A 148 -30.48 -2.90 -16.67
C ALA A 148 -30.55 -2.41 -18.12
N THR A 149 -30.03 -1.21 -18.40
CA THR A 149 -29.97 -0.65 -19.76
C THR A 149 -29.06 -1.50 -20.66
N ARG A 150 -27.96 -1.97 -20.12
CA ARG A 150 -27.00 -2.79 -20.87
C ARG A 150 -27.55 -4.17 -21.20
N SER A 151 -28.24 -4.82 -20.27
CA SER A 151 -28.89 -6.11 -20.52
C SER A 151 -30.06 -6.00 -21.49
N GLY A 152 -30.77 -4.87 -21.51
CA GLY A 152 -31.81 -4.60 -22.50
C GLY A 152 -31.28 -4.38 -23.92
N GLN A 153 -30.03 -4.00 -24.07
CA GLN A 153 -29.36 -3.84 -25.37
C GLN A 153 -28.77 -5.16 -25.91
N GLU A 154 -28.56 -6.12 -25.07
CA GLU A 154 -28.05 -7.43 -25.49
C GLU A 154 -29.09 -8.29 -26.21
N GLU A 155 -30.37 -7.98 -26.05
CA GLU A 155 -31.47 -8.63 -26.78
C GLU A 155 -31.67 -8.08 -28.19
N ASP A 156 -31.07 -6.95 -28.51
CA ASP A 156 -31.08 -6.41 -29.86
C ASP A 156 -29.90 -6.96 -30.65
N ASP A 157 -30.25 -7.80 -31.62
CA ASP A 157 -29.41 -8.29 -32.70
C ASP A 157 -28.23 -7.40 -33.06
N THR A 158 -27.19 -7.37 -32.23
CA THR A 158 -25.92 -6.89 -32.72
C THR A 158 -25.36 -7.96 -33.65
N PRO A 159 -25.17 -7.66 -34.95
CA PRO A 159 -24.56 -8.63 -35.83
C PRO A 159 -23.22 -9.00 -35.28
N MET A 160 -23.03 -10.30 -35.13
CA MET A 160 -21.76 -10.86 -34.66
C MET A 160 -20.62 -10.34 -35.52
N ASP A 161 -19.58 -9.82 -34.89
CA ASP A 161 -18.40 -9.35 -35.60
C ASP A 161 -17.88 -10.44 -36.54
N PRO A 162 -17.64 -10.16 -37.82
CA PRO A 162 -17.16 -11.16 -38.80
C PRO A 162 -15.91 -11.92 -38.37
N ARG A 163 -15.11 -11.34 -37.48
CA ARG A 163 -13.92 -12.01 -36.92
C ARG A 163 -14.29 -13.22 -36.04
N TRP A 164 -15.45 -13.18 -35.42
CA TRP A 164 -15.92 -14.24 -34.53
C TRP A 164 -16.54 -15.43 -35.32
N GLU A 165 -17.05 -15.18 -36.50
CA GLU A 165 -17.56 -16.24 -37.38
C GLU A 165 -16.45 -17.22 -37.77
N ALA A 166 -15.27 -16.72 -38.04
CA ALA A 166 -14.10 -17.53 -38.33
C ALA A 166 -13.72 -18.49 -37.19
N LEU A 167 -13.91 -18.00 -35.94
CA LEU A 167 -13.64 -18.81 -34.75
C LEU A 167 -14.70 -19.88 -34.50
N LEU A 168 -15.95 -19.63 -34.86
CA LEU A 168 -17.01 -20.63 -34.76
C LEU A 168 -16.83 -21.77 -35.72
N LYS A 169 -16.28 -21.54 -36.92
CA LYS A 169 -15.97 -22.57 -37.89
C LYS A 169 -14.82 -23.47 -37.47
N LEU A 170 -13.96 -23.02 -36.57
CA LEU A 170 -12.85 -23.81 -36.05
C LEU A 170 -13.27 -24.78 -34.95
N LYS A 171 -14.49 -24.72 -34.45
CA LYS A 171 -15.03 -25.64 -33.44
C LYS A 171 -15.67 -26.89 -34.03
N GLU A 172 -15.81 -26.98 -35.32
CA GLU A 172 -16.23 -28.17 -36.05
C GLU A 172 -14.97 -28.90 -36.55
#